data_6a404a01869ca83ef17e520b520d759a
#
_entry.id   6a404a01869ca83ef17e520b520d759a
#
_cell.length_a   1.000
_cell.length_b   1.000
_cell.length_c   1.000
_cell.angle_alpha   90.00
_cell.angle_beta   90.00
_cell.angle_gamma   90.00
#
_symmetry.space_group_name_H-M   'P 1'
#
loop_
_entity.id
_entity.type
_entity.pdbx_description
1 polymer ?
#
loop_
_entity_poly.entity_id
_entity_poly.type
_entity_poly.pdbx_seq_one_letter_code
_entity_poly.pdbx_strand_id
1 'polypeptide(L)'
;FGALSPTMWEGLQMGVAYLNEELGMPVRMCTGEGGCPPRLLRSRFIKYVILQIASGYFGWDEIIHALPEMKEDPCAIEIKYGQGAKPGDGGLLMWYKVNSLIARVRGVPAGVSLPSPPTHQTKYSIEESVAKMIQSMYMAWGFRVPVYPKISATSTTNAVLNNLTRNPYAGGLAIDGEDGGTGAAYNVSMDHMGYPIASNIRDAYLNLTKIGKQNEIPLFAGGGIGKNGNLAANAAALIMLGASGVQIGKYAMQAAAGCLGSETDRCNVCNIGLCPKGITSQDPRLYRRLDPEKVAERLVDMYLSFDTELKKVVAPLGRSTSLPIGMSDALGIADKSAAERLQIQYVV
;
A
#
# COMPACT_ATOMS: atom_id res chain seq x y z
N PHE A 1 5.17 6.79 8.27
CA PHE A 1 5.60 8.13 8.69
C PHE A 1 7.12 8.19 8.80
N GLY A 2 7.75 9.35 8.39
CA GLY A 2 9.20 9.55 8.41
C GLY A 2 9.90 9.30 7.07
N ALA A 3 9.41 8.45 6.22
CA ALA A 3 9.85 8.37 4.82
C ALA A 3 9.38 9.61 4.04
N LEU A 4 8.11 9.99 4.21
CA LEU A 4 7.54 11.25 3.72
C LEU A 4 7.72 12.38 4.75
N SER A 5 7.73 13.61 4.28
CA SER A 5 7.79 14.81 5.12
C SER A 5 6.48 15.06 5.87
N PRO A 6 6.54 15.83 6.98
CA PRO A 6 5.33 16.21 7.71
C PRO A 6 4.31 16.94 6.84
N THR A 7 4.75 17.89 6.00
CA THR A 7 3.87 18.67 5.11
C THR A 7 3.20 17.79 4.05
N MET A 8 3.94 16.85 3.46
CA MET A 8 3.35 15.89 2.53
C MET A 8 2.28 15.03 3.21
N TRP A 9 2.55 14.57 4.43
CA TRP A 9 1.60 13.81 5.24
C TRP A 9 0.31 14.59 5.53
N GLU A 10 0.45 15.84 5.94
CA GLU A 10 -0.66 16.72 6.23
C GLU A 10 -1.55 16.91 5.00
N GLY A 11 -0.94 17.22 3.85
CA GLY A 11 -1.69 17.37 2.59
C GLY A 11 -2.41 16.09 2.16
N LEU A 12 -1.76 14.93 2.24
CA LEU A 12 -2.40 13.65 1.95
C LEU A 12 -3.59 13.39 2.89
N GLN A 13 -3.44 13.66 4.18
CA GLN A 13 -4.51 13.50 5.16
C GLN A 13 -5.72 14.40 4.86
N MET A 14 -5.48 15.68 4.54
CA MET A 14 -6.54 16.64 4.16
C MET A 14 -7.27 16.16 2.90
N GLY A 15 -6.53 15.78 1.86
CA GLY A 15 -7.12 15.30 0.60
C GLY A 15 -7.93 14.02 0.78
N VAL A 16 -7.41 13.04 1.53
CA VAL A 16 -8.15 11.80 1.83
C VAL A 16 -9.41 12.07 2.64
N ALA A 17 -9.35 12.98 3.59
CA ALA A 17 -10.53 13.38 4.36
C ALA A 17 -11.60 13.98 3.45
N TYR A 18 -11.24 14.92 2.60
CA TYR A 18 -12.16 15.57 1.66
C TYR A 18 -12.79 14.56 0.68
N LEU A 19 -11.97 13.66 0.10
CA LEU A 19 -12.45 12.61 -0.80
C LEU A 19 -13.53 11.73 -0.15
N ASN A 20 -13.37 11.40 1.11
CA ASN A 20 -14.34 10.57 1.82
C ASN A 20 -15.57 11.34 2.33
N GLU A 21 -15.36 12.51 2.91
CA GLU A 21 -16.43 13.25 3.62
C GLU A 21 -17.29 14.07 2.65
N GLU A 22 -16.70 14.68 1.64
CA GLU A 22 -17.40 15.55 0.70
C GLU A 22 -17.79 14.85 -0.60
N LEU A 23 -16.94 13.91 -1.08
CA LEU A 23 -17.15 13.27 -2.38
C LEU A 23 -17.59 11.80 -2.26
N GLY A 24 -17.62 11.22 -1.06
CA GLY A 24 -18.04 9.83 -0.84
C GLY A 24 -17.12 8.78 -1.48
N MET A 25 -15.88 9.17 -1.86
CA MET A 25 -14.92 8.27 -2.49
C MET A 25 -14.18 7.44 -1.43
N PRO A 26 -14.17 6.10 -1.51
CA PRO A 26 -13.61 5.24 -0.47
C PRO A 26 -12.07 5.16 -0.54
N VAL A 27 -11.39 6.28 -0.43
CA VAL A 27 -9.92 6.37 -0.43
C VAL A 27 -9.37 6.18 0.98
N ARG A 28 -8.30 5.39 1.10
CA ARG A 28 -7.64 5.12 2.38
C ARG A 28 -6.16 5.47 2.31
N MET A 29 -5.58 5.79 3.45
CA MET A 29 -4.18 6.18 3.60
C MET A 29 -3.46 5.19 4.51
N CYS A 30 -2.36 4.60 4.03
CA CYS A 30 -1.55 3.70 4.84
C CYS A 30 -0.42 4.46 5.55
N THR A 31 -0.18 4.17 6.84
CA THR A 31 0.89 4.82 7.60
C THR A 31 2.29 4.44 7.12
N GLY A 32 2.43 3.28 6.47
CA GLY A 32 3.75 2.68 6.29
C GLY A 32 4.34 2.21 7.62
N GLU A 33 5.52 1.62 7.58
CA GLU A 33 6.18 0.94 8.72
C GLU A 33 6.71 1.85 9.84
N GLY A 34 6.52 3.14 9.74
CA GLY A 34 7.14 4.13 10.62
C GLY A 34 6.29 4.59 11.79
N GLY A 35 5.26 3.86 12.16
CA GLY A 35 4.31 4.28 13.20
C GLY A 35 3.34 5.35 12.72
N CYS A 36 2.58 5.90 13.64
CA CYS A 36 1.56 6.91 13.38
C CYS A 36 1.72 8.09 14.34
N PRO A 37 1.65 9.35 13.87
CA PRO A 37 1.71 10.50 14.75
C PRO A 37 0.60 10.46 15.80
N PRO A 38 0.88 10.74 17.09
CA PRO A 38 -0.13 10.69 18.16
C PRO A 38 -1.34 11.58 17.90
N ARG A 39 -1.14 12.73 17.24
CA ARG A 39 -2.22 13.63 16.85
C ARG A 39 -3.20 12.97 15.88
N LEU A 40 -2.69 12.16 14.94
CA LEU A 40 -3.54 11.43 13.99
C LEU A 40 -4.25 10.25 14.67
N LEU A 41 -3.57 9.51 15.55
CA LEU A 41 -4.18 8.42 16.33
C LEU A 41 -5.41 8.88 17.13
N ARG A 42 -5.37 10.12 17.66
CA ARG A 42 -6.48 10.69 18.44
C ARG A 42 -7.47 11.51 17.61
N SER A 43 -7.30 11.57 16.29
CA SER A 43 -8.18 12.34 15.42
C SER A 43 -9.33 11.49 14.89
N ARG A 44 -10.44 12.16 14.49
CA ARG A 44 -11.54 11.49 13.79
C ARG A 44 -11.16 10.93 12.42
N PHE A 45 -10.05 11.37 11.85
CA PHE A 45 -9.57 10.92 10.53
C PHE A 45 -8.90 9.55 10.56
N ILE A 46 -8.64 9.00 11.75
CA ILE A 46 -8.05 7.65 11.88
C ILE A 46 -8.92 6.58 11.20
N LYS A 47 -10.22 6.76 11.10
CA LYS A 47 -11.15 5.88 10.38
C LYS A 47 -10.86 5.73 8.88
N TYR A 48 -10.05 6.62 8.30
CA TYR A 48 -9.59 6.54 6.90
C TYR A 48 -8.17 6.01 6.78
N VAL A 49 -7.56 5.61 7.88
CA VAL A 49 -6.15 5.21 7.95
C VAL A 49 -6.02 3.72 8.13
N ILE A 50 -5.13 3.12 7.36
CA ILE A 50 -4.64 1.77 7.54
C ILE A 50 -3.36 1.88 8.35
N LEU A 51 -3.36 1.37 9.58
CA LEU A 51 -2.16 1.31 10.41
C LEU A 51 -1.30 0.14 9.99
N GLN A 52 -0.05 0.40 9.62
CA GLN A 52 0.87 -0.66 9.22
C GLN A 52 1.85 -0.97 10.34
N ILE A 53 2.00 -2.27 10.64
CA ILE A 53 3.06 -2.81 11.47
C ILE A 53 4.01 -3.63 10.59
N ALA A 54 5.32 -3.45 10.76
CA ALA A 54 6.34 -4.21 10.06
C ALA A 54 7.30 -4.88 11.06
N SER A 55 8.27 -5.61 10.54
CA SER A 55 9.24 -6.39 11.32
C SER A 55 10.10 -5.58 12.29
N GLY A 56 10.21 -4.26 12.09
CA GLY A 56 10.90 -3.33 13.02
C GLY A 56 10.04 -2.87 14.19
N TYR A 57 8.74 -3.10 14.18
CA TYR A 57 7.76 -2.69 15.21
C TYR A 57 7.81 -1.21 15.60
N PHE A 58 8.33 -0.34 14.73
CA PHE A 58 8.50 1.08 15.01
C PHE A 58 7.18 1.79 15.30
N GLY A 59 7.10 2.44 16.47
CA GLY A 59 5.92 3.19 16.91
C GLY A 59 4.73 2.33 17.30
N TRP A 60 4.90 1.02 17.38
CA TRP A 60 3.80 0.12 17.71
C TRP A 60 3.33 0.26 19.16
N ASP A 61 4.26 0.44 20.10
CA ASP A 61 3.93 0.67 21.51
C ASP A 61 3.09 1.93 21.68
N GLU A 62 3.43 3.02 20.96
CA GLU A 62 2.65 4.25 20.95
C GLU A 62 1.23 4.05 20.41
N ILE A 63 1.06 3.22 19.40
CA ILE A 63 -0.26 2.85 18.86
C ILE A 63 -1.06 2.10 19.90
N ILE A 64 -0.48 1.09 20.55
CA ILE A 64 -1.17 0.30 21.60
C ILE A 64 -1.54 1.17 22.81
N HIS A 65 -0.63 2.05 23.26
CA HIS A 65 -0.93 2.96 24.36
C HIS A 65 -2.05 3.97 24.01
N ALA A 66 -2.18 4.34 22.74
CA ALA A 66 -3.22 5.27 22.31
C ALA A 66 -4.62 4.63 22.18
N LEU A 67 -4.71 3.29 22.11
CA LEU A 67 -5.99 2.60 21.91
C LEU A 67 -7.15 3.07 22.81
N PRO A 68 -6.95 3.22 24.14
CA PRO A 68 -8.03 3.66 25.03
C PRO A 68 -8.51 5.09 24.78
N GLU A 69 -7.67 5.92 24.12
CA GLU A 69 -7.93 7.33 23.86
C GLU A 69 -8.39 7.60 22.42
N MET A 70 -8.41 6.59 21.57
CA MET A 70 -8.85 6.72 20.19
C MET A 70 -10.35 6.96 20.13
N LYS A 71 -10.74 8.00 19.39
CA LYS A 71 -12.17 8.36 19.21
C LYS A 71 -12.86 7.50 18.17
N GLU A 72 -12.11 6.97 17.23
CA GLU A 72 -12.56 6.15 16.12
C GLU A 72 -11.57 5.02 15.91
N ASP A 73 -12.02 3.87 15.41
CA ASP A 73 -11.15 2.78 15.01
C ASP A 73 -10.46 3.09 13.67
N PRO A 74 -9.22 2.62 13.44
CA PRO A 74 -8.60 2.71 12.12
C PRO A 74 -9.36 1.85 11.10
N CYS A 75 -9.22 2.18 9.83
CA CYS A 75 -9.86 1.44 8.74
C CYS A 75 -9.46 -0.05 8.73
N ALA A 76 -8.18 -0.32 8.96
CA ALA A 76 -7.61 -1.67 9.00
C ALA A 76 -6.22 -1.65 9.65
N ILE A 77 -5.72 -2.83 9.98
CA ILE A 77 -4.33 -3.08 10.35
C ILE A 77 -3.67 -3.90 9.24
N GLU A 78 -2.58 -3.39 8.68
CA GLU A 78 -1.77 -4.08 7.70
C GLU A 78 -0.47 -4.58 8.35
N ILE A 79 -0.21 -5.90 8.29
CA ILE A 79 1.03 -6.51 8.78
C ILE A 79 1.96 -6.71 7.60
N LYS A 80 3.03 -5.92 7.51
CA LYS A 80 3.98 -5.95 6.40
C LYS A 80 5.05 -7.02 6.61
N TYR A 81 5.12 -7.99 5.70
CA TYR A 81 6.15 -9.01 5.61
C TYR A 81 7.16 -8.75 4.48
N GLY A 82 6.75 -8.06 3.44
CA GLY A 82 7.58 -7.81 2.28
C GLY A 82 7.19 -6.55 1.52
N GLN A 83 8.00 -6.25 0.51
CA GLN A 83 7.81 -5.14 -0.41
C GLN A 83 8.28 -5.59 -1.79
N GLY A 84 7.48 -5.37 -2.84
CA GLY A 84 7.69 -5.93 -4.17
C GLY A 84 9.06 -5.62 -4.78
N ALA A 85 9.53 -4.37 -4.65
CA ALA A 85 10.83 -3.96 -5.18
C ALA A 85 12.04 -4.58 -4.48
N LYS A 86 11.85 -5.24 -3.35
CA LYS A 86 12.93 -5.89 -2.59
C LYS A 86 12.43 -7.08 -1.78
N PRO A 87 12.03 -8.16 -2.44
CA PRO A 87 11.62 -9.37 -1.75
C PRO A 87 12.71 -9.88 -0.82
N GLY A 88 12.35 -10.19 0.43
CA GLY A 88 13.30 -10.69 1.42
C GLY A 88 14.14 -9.63 2.16
N ASP A 89 14.04 -8.34 1.78
CA ASP A 89 14.72 -7.25 2.47
C ASP A 89 13.75 -6.48 3.37
N GLY A 90 14.24 -6.06 4.54
CA GLY A 90 13.52 -5.15 5.44
C GLY A 90 13.55 -3.69 4.99
N GLY A 91 12.83 -2.84 5.71
CA GLY A 91 12.87 -1.38 5.51
C GLY A 91 14.16 -0.77 6.04
N LEU A 92 14.48 0.44 5.57
CA LEU A 92 15.60 1.23 6.06
C LEU A 92 15.24 2.70 6.10
N LEU A 93 15.39 3.33 7.26
CA LEU A 93 15.37 4.79 7.42
C LEU A 93 16.71 5.25 7.93
N MET A 94 17.40 6.09 7.16
CA MET A 94 18.74 6.56 7.49
C MET A 94 18.70 7.57 8.64
N TRP A 95 19.76 7.59 9.44
CA TRP A 95 19.92 8.39 10.66
C TRP A 95 19.61 9.89 10.48
N TYR A 96 19.98 10.50 9.37
CA TYR A 96 19.75 11.91 9.08
C TYR A 96 18.27 12.28 8.85
N LYS A 97 17.40 11.28 8.66
CA LYS A 97 15.94 11.47 8.65
C LYS A 97 15.31 11.27 10.03
N VAL A 98 16.04 10.69 10.98
CA VAL A 98 15.52 10.39 12.32
C VAL A 98 15.74 11.60 13.23
N ASN A 99 14.98 12.66 13.00
CA ASN A 99 14.93 13.84 13.88
C ASN A 99 14.09 13.54 15.14
N SER A 100 13.97 14.52 16.06
CA SER A 100 13.25 14.36 17.32
C SER A 100 11.78 13.96 17.15
N LEU A 101 11.12 14.45 16.11
CA LEU A 101 9.72 14.08 15.79
C LEU A 101 9.63 12.60 15.37
N ILE A 102 10.47 12.19 14.43
CA ILE A 102 10.49 10.81 13.93
C ILE A 102 10.91 9.84 15.03
N ALA A 103 11.92 10.22 15.83
CA ALA A 103 12.38 9.45 16.98
C ALA A 103 11.22 9.16 17.96
N ARG A 104 10.44 10.18 18.30
CA ARG A 104 9.26 10.05 19.17
C ARG A 104 8.20 9.14 18.56
N VAL A 105 7.83 9.36 17.30
CA VAL A 105 6.77 8.57 16.63
C VAL A 105 7.15 7.09 16.50
N ARG A 106 8.45 6.82 16.33
CA ARG A 106 8.96 5.44 16.15
C ARG A 106 9.37 4.76 17.46
N GLY A 107 9.41 5.49 18.58
CA GLY A 107 9.86 4.96 19.87
C GLY A 107 11.35 4.64 19.89
N VAL A 108 12.22 5.47 19.27
CA VAL A 108 13.65 5.20 19.07
C VAL A 108 14.50 6.45 19.36
N PRO A 109 15.82 6.31 19.60
CA PRO A 109 16.71 7.45 19.70
C PRO A 109 16.81 8.24 18.38
N ALA A 110 16.94 9.58 18.47
CA ALA A 110 17.20 10.42 17.30
C ALA A 110 18.62 10.20 16.76
N GLY A 111 18.79 10.41 15.44
CA GLY A 111 20.10 10.34 14.79
C GLY A 111 20.68 8.93 14.64
N VAL A 112 19.84 7.89 14.71
CA VAL A 112 20.25 6.49 14.51
C VAL A 112 19.54 5.93 13.28
N SER A 113 20.27 5.21 12.43
CA SER A 113 19.64 4.50 11.29
C SER A 113 18.78 3.36 11.78
N LEU A 114 17.62 3.20 11.17
CA LEU A 114 16.58 2.25 11.58
C LEU A 114 16.36 1.19 10.48
N PRO A 115 17.15 0.10 10.47
CA PRO A 115 16.85 -1.05 9.65
C PRO A 115 15.70 -1.85 10.26
N SER A 116 14.75 -2.29 9.43
CA SER A 116 13.81 -3.33 9.80
C SER A 116 14.41 -4.70 9.47
N PRO A 117 14.28 -5.71 10.33
CA PRO A 117 14.66 -7.08 9.98
C PRO A 117 13.90 -7.58 8.74
N PRO A 118 14.46 -8.50 7.95
CA PRO A 118 13.77 -9.09 6.79
C PRO A 118 12.54 -9.91 7.19
N THR A 119 12.51 -10.40 8.42
CA THR A 119 11.41 -11.23 8.96
C THR A 119 10.95 -10.72 10.31
N HIS A 120 9.72 -11.02 10.68
CA HIS A 120 9.23 -10.80 12.04
C HIS A 120 9.98 -11.73 13.00
N GLN A 121 10.71 -11.14 13.95
CA GLN A 121 11.48 -11.88 14.94
C GLN A 121 10.59 -12.82 15.76
N THR A 122 11.14 -13.90 16.25
CA THR A 122 10.43 -14.94 17.03
C THR A 122 9.35 -15.72 16.27
N LYS A 123 9.28 -15.58 14.94
CA LYS A 123 8.36 -16.35 14.10
C LYS A 123 9.15 -17.27 13.16
N TYR A 124 8.73 -18.53 13.09
CA TYR A 124 9.41 -19.54 12.28
C TYR A 124 9.17 -19.32 10.78
N SER A 125 7.95 -18.98 10.40
CA SER A 125 7.57 -18.76 8.99
C SER A 125 6.58 -17.60 8.84
N ILE A 126 6.37 -17.15 7.60
CA ILE A 126 5.32 -16.18 7.29
C ILE A 126 3.94 -16.74 7.65
N GLU A 127 3.69 -17.99 7.32
CA GLU A 127 2.42 -18.69 7.56
C GLU A 127 2.08 -18.76 9.05
N GLU A 128 3.04 -19.15 9.89
CA GLU A 128 2.87 -19.15 11.35
C GLU A 128 2.64 -17.74 11.90
N SER A 129 3.47 -16.81 11.43
CA SER A 129 3.40 -15.41 11.84
C SER A 129 2.04 -14.79 11.47
N VAL A 130 1.59 -15.00 10.24
CA VAL A 130 0.29 -14.54 9.75
C VAL A 130 -0.84 -15.03 10.66
N ALA A 131 -0.87 -16.32 10.96
CA ALA A 131 -1.94 -16.87 11.78
C ALA A 131 -1.98 -16.24 13.19
N LYS A 132 -0.83 -16.18 13.87
CA LYS A 132 -0.73 -15.67 15.25
C LYS A 132 -0.90 -14.16 15.34
N MET A 133 -0.28 -13.41 14.42
CA MET A 133 -0.34 -11.95 14.47
C MET A 133 -1.72 -11.40 14.11
N ILE A 134 -2.39 -11.97 13.11
CA ILE A 134 -3.75 -11.56 12.76
C ILE A 134 -4.66 -11.73 13.96
N GLN A 135 -4.63 -12.89 14.59
CA GLN A 135 -5.45 -13.15 15.78
C GLN A 135 -5.15 -12.16 16.91
N SER A 136 -3.86 -11.97 17.24
CA SER A 136 -3.47 -11.06 18.32
C SER A 136 -3.89 -9.62 18.05
N MET A 137 -3.71 -9.13 16.82
CA MET A 137 -4.09 -7.78 16.44
C MET A 137 -5.61 -7.63 16.43
N TYR A 138 -6.32 -8.58 15.86
CA TYR A 138 -7.76 -8.55 15.83
C TYR A 138 -8.37 -8.53 17.24
N MET A 139 -7.81 -9.32 18.17
CA MET A 139 -8.20 -9.30 19.58
C MET A 139 -7.89 -7.97 20.26
N ALA A 140 -6.72 -7.36 19.98
CA ALA A 140 -6.34 -6.07 20.55
C ALA A 140 -7.33 -4.95 20.22
N TRP A 141 -7.96 -5.00 19.05
CA TRP A 141 -9.03 -4.07 18.63
C TRP A 141 -10.45 -4.60 18.92
N GLY A 142 -10.60 -5.56 19.83
CA GLY A 142 -11.91 -6.07 20.23
C GLY A 142 -12.72 -6.65 19.07
N PHE A 143 -12.04 -7.27 18.09
CA PHE A 143 -12.64 -7.91 16.91
C PHE A 143 -13.40 -6.95 15.94
N ARG A 144 -13.10 -5.65 15.98
CA ARG A 144 -13.78 -4.64 15.16
C ARG A 144 -13.00 -4.24 13.91
N VAL A 145 -11.66 -4.23 13.99
CA VAL A 145 -10.79 -3.73 12.93
C VAL A 145 -10.24 -4.90 12.11
N PRO A 146 -10.45 -4.95 10.78
CA PRO A 146 -9.90 -6.01 9.94
C PRO A 146 -8.37 -5.96 9.93
N VAL A 147 -7.76 -7.15 9.97
CA VAL A 147 -6.30 -7.32 9.97
C VAL A 147 -5.89 -8.19 8.79
N TYR A 148 -4.93 -7.73 8.01
CA TYR A 148 -4.44 -8.47 6.85
C TYR A 148 -2.93 -8.33 6.66
N PRO A 149 -2.24 -9.34 6.10
CA PRO A 149 -0.83 -9.25 5.76
C PRO A 149 -0.61 -8.54 4.43
N LYS A 150 0.59 -7.94 4.29
CA LYS A 150 1.14 -7.51 3.02
C LYS A 150 2.44 -8.27 2.73
N ILE A 151 2.51 -8.89 1.57
CA ILE A 151 3.65 -9.68 1.11
C ILE A 151 4.17 -9.16 -0.24
N SER A 152 5.40 -9.53 -0.59
CA SER A 152 5.90 -9.38 -1.97
C SER A 152 5.23 -10.41 -2.87
N ALA A 153 4.96 -10.03 -4.12
CA ALA A 153 4.53 -10.97 -5.16
C ALA A 153 5.67 -11.96 -5.44
N THR A 154 5.44 -13.23 -5.15
CA THR A 154 6.42 -14.32 -5.30
C THR A 154 5.74 -15.64 -5.62
N SER A 155 6.53 -16.69 -5.91
CA SER A 155 6.01 -18.05 -6.09
C SER A 155 5.33 -18.63 -4.84
N THR A 156 5.60 -18.07 -3.65
CA THR A 156 5.03 -18.55 -2.38
C THR A 156 3.71 -17.86 -2.00
N THR A 157 3.21 -16.91 -2.79
CA THR A 157 1.97 -16.17 -2.53
C THR A 157 0.79 -17.11 -2.23
N ASN A 158 0.63 -18.19 -3.00
CA ASN A 158 -0.46 -19.13 -2.79
C ASN A 158 -0.32 -19.97 -1.50
N ALA A 159 0.89 -20.22 -1.02
CA ALA A 159 1.11 -20.89 0.27
C ALA A 159 0.63 -20.02 1.44
N VAL A 160 0.97 -18.73 1.42
CA VAL A 160 0.46 -17.76 2.40
C VAL A 160 -1.05 -17.64 2.32
N LEU A 161 -1.61 -17.55 1.11
CA LEU A 161 -3.04 -17.42 0.88
C LEU A 161 -3.81 -18.63 1.39
N ASN A 162 -3.32 -19.85 1.15
CA ASN A 162 -3.95 -21.08 1.66
C ASN A 162 -3.95 -21.14 3.20
N ASN A 163 -2.97 -20.53 3.85
CA ASN A 163 -2.95 -20.37 5.28
C ASN A 163 -4.00 -19.36 5.79
N LEU A 164 -4.13 -18.23 5.08
CA LEU A 164 -5.13 -17.20 5.38
C LEU A 164 -6.55 -17.73 5.30
N THR A 165 -6.86 -18.58 4.32
CA THR A 165 -8.20 -19.15 4.16
C THR A 165 -8.65 -20.06 5.32
N ARG A 166 -7.71 -20.48 6.16
CA ARG A 166 -7.97 -21.25 7.39
C ARG A 166 -8.09 -20.37 8.63
N ASN A 167 -7.79 -19.07 8.52
CA ASN A 167 -7.84 -18.13 9.63
C ASN A 167 -9.15 -17.31 9.55
N PRO A 168 -10.10 -17.52 10.49
CA PRO A 168 -11.39 -16.84 10.45
C PRO A 168 -11.30 -15.32 10.69
N TYR A 169 -10.13 -14.82 11.10
CA TYR A 169 -9.89 -13.41 11.39
C TYR A 169 -9.14 -12.69 10.27
N ALA A 170 -8.85 -13.36 9.16
CA ALA A 170 -8.12 -12.77 8.05
C ALA A 170 -9.00 -11.77 7.28
N GLY A 171 -8.61 -10.49 7.29
CA GLY A 171 -9.32 -9.40 6.61
C GLY A 171 -8.96 -9.23 5.14
N GLY A 172 -8.05 -10.05 4.58
CA GLY A 172 -7.59 -9.96 3.20
C GLY A 172 -6.11 -10.30 3.03
N LEU A 173 -5.58 -10.04 1.83
CA LEU A 173 -4.16 -10.13 1.49
C LEU A 173 -3.75 -8.98 0.58
N ALA A 174 -2.74 -8.20 0.98
CA ALA A 174 -2.10 -7.24 0.10
C ALA A 174 -0.86 -7.87 -0.57
N ILE A 175 -0.78 -7.76 -1.88
CA ILE A 175 0.31 -8.29 -2.70
C ILE A 175 1.00 -7.13 -3.41
N ASP A 176 2.30 -6.97 -3.20
CA ASP A 176 3.12 -5.88 -3.75
C ASP A 176 4.03 -6.42 -4.85
N GLY A 177 3.78 -6.03 -6.09
CA GLY A 177 4.51 -6.46 -7.29
C GLY A 177 5.89 -5.82 -7.43
N GLU A 178 6.73 -6.38 -8.30
CA GLU A 178 8.13 -5.99 -8.54
C GLU A 178 8.30 -4.51 -8.92
N ASP A 179 7.34 -3.92 -9.63
CA ASP A 179 7.36 -2.51 -10.04
C ASP A 179 7.20 -1.50 -8.88
N GLY A 180 7.05 -1.98 -7.66
CA GLY A 180 6.80 -1.18 -6.46
C GLY A 180 7.88 -0.20 -6.04
N GLY A 181 9.01 -0.17 -6.64
CA GLY A 181 10.16 0.72 -6.49
C GLY A 181 10.35 1.41 -5.13
N THR A 182 11.55 1.35 -4.58
CA THR A 182 11.93 2.07 -3.36
C THR A 182 13.38 2.55 -3.46
N GLY A 183 13.67 3.77 -2.98
CA GLY A 183 15.03 4.29 -2.93
C GLY A 183 15.98 3.55 -1.96
N ALA A 184 15.47 2.60 -1.20
CA ALA A 184 16.25 1.78 -0.25
C ALA A 184 16.51 0.36 -0.76
N ALA A 185 16.11 0.01 -1.98
CA ALA A 185 16.37 -1.31 -2.57
C ALA A 185 17.68 -1.31 -3.35
N TYR A 186 18.33 -2.48 -3.39
CA TYR A 186 19.45 -2.72 -4.30
C TYR A 186 18.94 -2.86 -5.74
N ASN A 187 19.73 -2.40 -6.72
CA ASN A 187 19.34 -2.50 -8.13
C ASN A 187 19.05 -3.96 -8.54
N VAL A 188 19.87 -4.90 -8.10
CA VAL A 188 19.67 -6.34 -8.38
C VAL A 188 18.32 -6.85 -7.88
N SER A 189 17.85 -6.36 -6.73
CA SER A 189 16.53 -6.73 -6.21
C SER A 189 15.40 -6.15 -7.04
N MET A 190 15.53 -4.88 -7.44
CA MET A 190 14.52 -4.17 -8.24
C MET A 190 14.40 -4.71 -9.67
N ASP A 191 15.53 -5.14 -10.25
CA ASP A 191 15.60 -5.50 -11.66
C ASP A 191 15.37 -7.00 -11.90
N HIS A 192 15.58 -7.85 -10.88
CA HIS A 192 15.65 -9.29 -11.08
C HIS A 192 14.86 -10.12 -10.06
N MET A 193 14.22 -9.51 -9.07
CA MET A 193 13.49 -10.24 -8.03
C MET A 193 12.04 -9.78 -7.95
N GLY A 194 11.16 -10.67 -7.51
CA GLY A 194 9.75 -10.41 -7.44
C GLY A 194 9.00 -10.91 -8.69
N TYR A 195 7.68 -10.74 -8.65
CA TYR A 195 6.79 -11.14 -9.74
C TYR A 195 5.96 -9.94 -10.17
N PRO A 196 5.58 -9.87 -11.45
CA PRO A 196 4.60 -8.89 -11.93
C PRO A 196 3.27 -9.04 -11.19
N ILE A 197 2.73 -7.89 -10.75
CA ILE A 197 1.51 -7.88 -9.94
C ILE A 197 0.32 -8.50 -10.66
N ALA A 198 0.15 -8.25 -11.94
CA ALA A 198 -0.97 -8.76 -12.73
C ALA A 198 -1.03 -10.30 -12.74
N SER A 199 0.12 -10.96 -12.97
CA SER A 199 0.22 -12.41 -12.93
C SER A 199 -0.08 -12.96 -11.55
N ASN A 200 0.51 -12.35 -10.51
CA ASN A 200 0.42 -12.87 -9.15
C ASN A 200 -0.98 -12.70 -8.56
N ILE A 201 -1.67 -11.57 -8.82
CA ILE A 201 -3.08 -11.36 -8.43
C ILE A 201 -3.97 -12.39 -9.12
N ARG A 202 -3.73 -12.64 -10.41
CA ARG A 202 -4.54 -13.63 -11.14
C ARG A 202 -4.36 -15.03 -10.59
N ASP A 203 -3.11 -15.45 -10.36
CA ASP A 203 -2.80 -16.76 -9.78
C ASP A 203 -3.42 -16.92 -8.39
N ALA A 204 -3.37 -15.88 -7.55
CA ALA A 204 -4.01 -15.86 -6.24
C ALA A 204 -5.53 -15.98 -6.32
N TYR A 205 -6.16 -15.22 -7.21
CA TYR A 205 -7.61 -15.29 -7.43
C TYR A 205 -8.07 -16.66 -7.93
N LEU A 206 -7.34 -17.24 -8.89
CA LEU A 206 -7.62 -18.59 -9.39
C LEU A 206 -7.48 -19.67 -8.30
N ASN A 207 -6.48 -19.52 -7.42
CA ASN A 207 -6.31 -20.39 -6.27
C ASN A 207 -7.51 -20.28 -5.31
N LEU A 208 -7.97 -19.06 -4.99
CA LEU A 208 -9.18 -18.86 -4.17
C LEU A 208 -10.44 -19.45 -4.83
N THR A 209 -10.56 -19.29 -6.14
CA THR A 209 -11.71 -19.85 -6.91
C THR A 209 -11.76 -21.37 -6.83
N LYS A 210 -10.60 -22.05 -6.95
CA LYS A 210 -10.52 -23.53 -6.83
C LYS A 210 -11.02 -24.06 -5.49
N ILE A 211 -10.85 -23.28 -4.41
CA ILE A 211 -11.27 -23.66 -3.05
C ILE A 211 -12.58 -22.97 -2.62
N GLY A 212 -13.24 -22.24 -3.49
CA GLY A 212 -14.51 -21.57 -3.23
C GLY A 212 -14.44 -20.38 -2.27
N LYS A 213 -13.27 -19.73 -2.13
CA LYS A 213 -12.99 -18.65 -1.17
C LYS A 213 -12.77 -17.26 -1.79
N GLN A 214 -13.02 -17.11 -3.10
CA GLN A 214 -12.76 -15.87 -3.84
C GLN A 214 -13.57 -14.66 -3.36
N ASN A 215 -14.69 -14.88 -2.65
CA ASN A 215 -15.51 -13.82 -2.08
C ASN A 215 -15.26 -13.58 -0.57
N GLU A 216 -14.41 -14.40 0.06
CA GLU A 216 -14.15 -14.32 1.50
C GLU A 216 -12.84 -13.58 1.80
N ILE A 217 -11.84 -13.67 0.92
CA ILE A 217 -10.52 -13.08 1.12
C ILE A 217 -10.28 -11.99 0.07
N PRO A 218 -10.48 -10.71 0.41
CA PRO A 218 -10.15 -9.60 -0.49
C PRO A 218 -8.65 -9.59 -0.85
N LEU A 219 -8.34 -9.36 -2.12
CA LEU A 219 -6.98 -9.21 -2.62
C LEU A 219 -6.70 -7.74 -2.95
N PHE A 220 -5.64 -7.17 -2.38
CA PHE A 220 -5.23 -5.79 -2.66
C PHE A 220 -3.94 -5.81 -3.48
N ALA A 221 -3.96 -5.19 -4.65
CA ALA A 221 -2.81 -5.14 -5.56
C ALA A 221 -2.00 -3.87 -5.36
N GLY A 222 -0.70 -4.00 -5.17
CA GLY A 222 0.28 -2.92 -5.11
C GLY A 222 1.44 -3.15 -6.09
N GLY A 223 2.27 -2.12 -6.30
CA GLY A 223 3.46 -2.19 -7.16
C GLY A 223 3.25 -1.57 -8.55
N GLY A 224 3.85 -0.42 -8.80
CA GLY A 224 3.89 0.24 -10.11
C GLY A 224 2.57 0.77 -10.67
N ILE A 225 1.49 0.74 -9.91
CA ILE A 225 0.15 1.12 -10.40
C ILE A 225 0.12 2.61 -10.71
N GLY A 226 -0.33 2.95 -11.92
CA GLY A 226 -0.30 4.30 -12.47
C GLY A 226 1.05 4.68 -13.12
N LYS A 227 2.07 3.81 -13.10
CA LYS A 227 3.29 3.99 -13.88
C LYS A 227 2.90 4.22 -15.35
N ASN A 228 3.52 5.17 -16.01
CA ASN A 228 3.20 5.60 -17.38
C ASN A 228 1.85 6.34 -17.54
N GLY A 229 1.29 6.90 -16.47
CA GLY A 229 0.14 7.80 -16.55
C GLY A 229 -1.24 7.12 -16.72
N ASN A 230 -1.31 5.80 -16.72
CA ASN A 230 -2.55 5.03 -16.97
C ASN A 230 -3.18 4.43 -15.70
N LEU A 231 -3.43 5.25 -14.68
CA LEU A 231 -3.96 4.76 -13.40
C LEU A 231 -5.29 4.03 -13.55
N ALA A 232 -6.24 4.58 -14.29
CA ALA A 232 -7.58 4.01 -14.44
C ALA A 232 -7.55 2.66 -15.18
N ALA A 233 -6.80 2.57 -16.27
CA ALA A 233 -6.66 1.33 -17.02
C ALA A 233 -5.94 0.24 -16.21
N ASN A 234 -4.85 0.60 -15.51
CA ASN A 234 -4.14 -0.35 -14.65
C ASN A 234 -5.02 -0.86 -13.51
N ALA A 235 -5.77 0.03 -12.85
CA ALA A 235 -6.68 -0.35 -11.77
C ALA A 235 -7.81 -1.25 -12.28
N ALA A 236 -8.44 -0.89 -13.40
CA ALA A 236 -9.49 -1.71 -14.01
C ALA A 236 -8.99 -3.11 -14.39
N ALA A 237 -7.82 -3.20 -15.03
CA ALA A 237 -7.22 -4.49 -15.39
C ALA A 237 -6.95 -5.37 -14.16
N LEU A 238 -6.39 -4.81 -13.09
CA LEU A 238 -6.11 -5.57 -11.86
C LEU A 238 -7.40 -6.03 -11.16
N ILE A 239 -8.45 -5.21 -11.16
CA ILE A 239 -9.76 -5.59 -10.62
C ILE A 239 -10.37 -6.72 -11.47
N MET A 240 -10.30 -6.64 -12.79
CA MET A 240 -10.74 -7.71 -13.70
C MET A 240 -9.95 -9.01 -13.50
N LEU A 241 -8.68 -8.94 -13.10
CA LEU A 241 -7.86 -10.10 -12.77
C LEU A 241 -8.14 -10.68 -11.38
N GLY A 242 -8.95 -10.01 -10.56
CA GLY A 242 -9.39 -10.52 -9.26
C GLY A 242 -8.99 -9.67 -8.05
N ALA A 243 -8.40 -8.49 -8.24
CA ALA A 243 -8.15 -7.57 -7.12
C ALA A 243 -9.47 -6.96 -6.61
N SER A 244 -9.59 -6.83 -5.30
CA SER A 244 -10.67 -6.09 -4.63
C SER A 244 -10.37 -4.60 -4.46
N GLY A 245 -9.11 -4.22 -4.63
CA GLY A 245 -8.65 -2.83 -4.55
C GLY A 245 -7.18 -2.69 -4.95
N VAL A 246 -6.75 -1.46 -5.17
CA VAL A 246 -5.39 -1.14 -5.60
C VAL A 246 -4.70 -0.19 -4.63
N GLN A 247 -3.40 -0.38 -4.44
CA GLN A 247 -2.55 0.47 -3.60
C GLN A 247 -1.65 1.32 -4.51
N ILE A 248 -1.81 2.63 -4.47
CA ILE A 248 -0.99 3.58 -5.23
C ILE A 248 0.03 4.27 -4.32
N GLY A 249 1.25 4.44 -4.81
CA GLY A 249 2.33 5.09 -4.07
C GLY A 249 2.93 6.26 -4.83
N LYS A 250 3.91 6.00 -5.68
CA LYS A 250 4.64 7.05 -6.43
C LYS A 250 3.72 7.92 -7.28
N TYR A 251 2.72 7.34 -7.92
CA TYR A 251 1.77 8.08 -8.74
C TYR A 251 1.05 9.17 -7.94
N ALA A 252 0.60 8.87 -6.73
CA ALA A 252 -0.01 9.87 -5.85
C ALA A 252 0.98 10.99 -5.47
N MET A 253 2.25 10.66 -5.24
CA MET A 253 3.30 11.66 -4.97
C MET A 253 3.64 12.51 -6.21
N GLN A 254 3.56 11.93 -7.41
CA GLN A 254 3.73 12.66 -8.67
C GLN A 254 2.60 13.65 -8.88
N ALA A 255 1.37 13.19 -8.79
CA ALA A 255 0.19 14.02 -8.99
C ALA A 255 0.07 15.12 -7.92
N ALA A 256 0.14 14.76 -6.65
CA ALA A 256 -0.09 15.69 -5.54
C ALA A 256 1.08 16.67 -5.29
N ALA A 257 2.33 16.28 -5.56
CA ALA A 257 3.51 17.06 -5.18
C ALA A 257 4.60 17.15 -6.27
N GLY A 258 4.36 16.65 -7.48
CA GLY A 258 5.29 16.73 -8.60
C GLY A 258 6.59 15.94 -8.34
N CYS A 259 6.51 14.73 -7.81
CA CYS A 259 7.65 13.84 -7.67
C CYS A 259 8.25 13.53 -9.04
N LEU A 260 9.57 13.64 -9.18
CA LEU A 260 10.29 13.49 -10.46
C LEU A 260 10.86 12.07 -10.69
N GLY A 261 10.68 11.18 -9.72
CA GLY A 261 11.57 10.01 -9.55
C GLY A 261 11.18 8.73 -10.23
N SER A 262 10.06 8.60 -10.95
CA SER A 262 9.70 7.28 -11.47
C SER A 262 9.63 7.14 -12.98
N GLU A 263 9.52 8.24 -13.71
CA GLU A 263 9.33 8.18 -15.17
C GLU A 263 10.59 8.52 -15.97
N THR A 264 11.59 9.10 -15.34
CA THR A 264 12.71 9.69 -16.06
C THR A 264 14.08 9.25 -15.59
N ASP A 265 14.19 8.35 -14.60
CA ASP A 265 15.43 8.01 -13.87
C ASP A 265 16.26 9.22 -13.40
N ARG A 266 15.64 10.40 -13.39
CA ARG A 266 16.32 11.68 -13.15
C ARG A 266 16.41 12.07 -11.69
N CYS A 267 15.70 11.41 -10.78
CA CYS A 267 15.71 11.75 -9.37
C CYS A 267 15.77 10.51 -8.48
N ASN A 268 16.88 10.28 -7.81
CA ASN A 268 17.13 9.17 -6.90
C ASN A 268 17.66 9.65 -5.52
N VAL A 269 17.09 10.74 -4.98
CA VAL A 269 17.58 11.36 -3.74
C VAL A 269 16.67 11.14 -2.53
N CYS A 270 15.65 10.29 -2.66
CA CYS A 270 14.71 10.01 -1.56
C CYS A 270 15.42 9.39 -0.35
N ASN A 271 16.32 8.44 -0.59
CA ASN A 271 17.07 7.75 0.45
C ASN A 271 18.03 8.66 1.20
N ILE A 272 18.64 9.67 0.55
CA ILE A 272 19.58 10.60 1.17
C ILE A 272 18.90 11.84 1.79
N GLY A 273 17.56 11.94 1.73
CA GLY A 273 16.81 13.02 2.39
C GLY A 273 16.87 14.39 1.72
N LEU A 274 17.45 14.47 0.51
CA LEU A 274 17.66 15.73 -0.24
C LEU A 274 16.59 15.95 -1.31
N CYS A 275 15.35 15.53 -1.08
CA CYS A 275 14.27 15.71 -2.02
C CYS A 275 14.05 17.18 -2.38
N PRO A 276 14.29 17.62 -3.64
CA PRO A 276 14.17 19.03 -4.02
C PRO A 276 12.74 19.56 -3.92
N LYS A 277 11.76 18.67 -4.01
CA LYS A 277 10.33 18.97 -3.83
C LYS A 277 9.87 18.93 -2.36
N GLY A 278 10.73 18.52 -1.43
CA GLY A 278 10.34 18.42 -0.01
C GLY A 278 9.44 17.22 0.35
N ILE A 279 9.17 16.31 -0.59
CA ILE A 279 8.23 15.18 -0.39
C ILE A 279 8.79 14.17 0.62
N THR A 280 10.07 13.80 0.47
CA THR A 280 10.72 12.72 1.24
C THR A 280 11.85 13.21 2.14
N SER A 281 11.88 14.50 2.46
CA SER A 281 12.88 15.12 3.34
C SER A 281 12.33 15.40 4.72
N GLN A 282 13.18 15.29 5.74
CA GLN A 282 12.90 15.75 7.11
C GLN A 282 13.57 17.11 7.41
N ASP A 283 14.24 17.71 6.42
CA ASP A 283 14.82 19.05 6.54
C ASP A 283 13.73 20.12 6.35
N PRO A 284 13.50 20.99 7.37
CA PRO A 284 12.49 22.05 7.27
C PRO A 284 12.69 23.01 6.09
N ARG A 285 13.94 23.24 5.67
CA ARG A 285 14.27 24.11 4.53
C ARG A 285 13.76 23.53 3.21
N LEU A 286 13.59 22.20 3.13
CA LEU A 286 13.09 21.49 1.96
C LEU A 286 11.59 21.26 2.04
N TYR A 287 11.07 20.70 3.13
CA TYR A 287 9.66 20.34 3.19
C TYR A 287 8.70 21.53 3.30
N ARG A 288 9.16 22.69 3.81
CA ARG A 288 8.37 23.95 3.79
C ARG A 288 8.13 24.53 2.39
N ARG A 289 8.76 23.97 1.36
CA ARG A 289 8.47 24.31 -0.04
C ARG A 289 7.13 23.73 -0.51
N LEU A 290 6.63 22.71 0.18
CA LEU A 290 5.29 22.16 -0.05
C LEU A 290 4.27 22.96 0.72
N ASP A 291 3.14 23.17 0.07
CA ASP A 291 1.92 23.70 0.65
C ASP A 291 0.95 22.54 0.83
N PRO A 292 0.54 22.17 2.07
CA PRO A 292 -0.31 21.02 2.31
C PRO A 292 -1.70 21.17 1.69
N GLU A 293 -2.23 22.41 1.58
CA GLU A 293 -3.53 22.65 0.94
C GLU A 293 -3.45 22.33 -0.56
N LYS A 294 -2.38 22.76 -1.24
CA LYS A 294 -2.15 22.43 -2.65
C LYS A 294 -1.88 20.95 -2.89
N VAL A 295 -1.21 20.28 -1.95
CA VAL A 295 -1.03 18.82 -2.03
C VAL A 295 -2.39 18.13 -1.93
N ALA A 296 -3.25 18.57 -1.02
CA ALA A 296 -4.60 18.04 -0.86
C ALA A 296 -5.46 18.27 -2.11
N GLU A 297 -5.52 19.51 -2.61
CA GLU A 297 -6.24 19.88 -3.83
C GLU A 297 -5.84 19.00 -5.02
N ARG A 298 -4.55 18.89 -5.31
CA ARG A 298 -4.05 18.07 -6.42
C ARG A 298 -4.30 16.57 -6.23
N LEU A 299 -4.29 16.08 -4.99
CA LEU A 299 -4.69 14.71 -4.71
C LEU A 299 -6.16 14.48 -5.05
N VAL A 300 -7.03 15.42 -4.69
CA VAL A 300 -8.47 15.38 -5.04
C VAL A 300 -8.66 15.41 -6.55
N ASP A 301 -7.99 16.32 -7.26
CA ASP A 301 -8.04 16.41 -8.73
C ASP A 301 -7.59 15.11 -9.39
N MET A 302 -6.55 14.48 -8.87
CA MET A 302 -6.08 13.17 -9.35
C MET A 302 -7.20 12.12 -9.24
N TYR A 303 -7.89 12.04 -8.10
CA TYR A 303 -8.96 11.07 -7.91
C TYR A 303 -10.22 11.38 -8.74
N LEU A 304 -10.56 12.63 -8.94
CA LEU A 304 -11.65 13.05 -9.84
C LEU A 304 -11.33 12.69 -11.30
N SER A 305 -10.08 12.92 -11.71
CA SER A 305 -9.60 12.49 -13.05
C SER A 305 -9.63 10.98 -13.18
N PHE A 306 -9.16 10.26 -12.16
CA PHE A 306 -9.22 8.79 -12.10
C PHE A 306 -10.64 8.26 -12.24
N ASP A 307 -11.61 8.80 -11.49
CA ASP A 307 -13.01 8.40 -11.58
C ASP A 307 -13.58 8.66 -12.99
N THR A 308 -13.27 9.82 -13.56
CA THR A 308 -13.69 10.17 -14.93
C THR A 308 -13.13 9.22 -15.97
N GLU A 309 -11.85 8.89 -15.86
CA GLU A 309 -11.19 7.94 -16.78
C GLU A 309 -11.67 6.52 -16.57
N LEU A 310 -11.87 6.09 -15.32
CA LEU A 310 -12.39 4.77 -15.01
C LEU A 310 -13.80 4.56 -15.59
N LYS A 311 -14.66 5.58 -15.52
CA LYS A 311 -15.98 5.57 -16.19
C LYS A 311 -15.87 5.34 -17.68
N LYS A 312 -14.89 5.94 -18.37
CA LYS A 312 -14.65 5.72 -19.81
C LYS A 312 -14.17 4.29 -20.10
N VAL A 313 -13.42 3.68 -19.20
CA VAL A 313 -12.96 2.29 -19.33
C VAL A 313 -14.10 1.29 -19.13
N VAL A 314 -14.99 1.53 -18.17
CA VAL A 314 -16.02 0.56 -17.79
C VAL A 314 -17.37 0.77 -18.48
N ALA A 315 -17.67 1.96 -18.97
CA ALA A 315 -18.93 2.26 -19.64
C ALA A 315 -19.19 1.38 -20.87
N PRO A 316 -18.22 1.11 -21.77
CA PRO A 316 -18.40 0.19 -22.89
C PRO A 316 -18.75 -1.25 -22.47
N LEU A 317 -18.46 -1.63 -21.24
CA LEU A 317 -18.80 -2.94 -20.67
C LEU A 317 -20.22 -2.98 -20.05
N GLY A 318 -20.98 -1.88 -20.18
CA GLY A 318 -22.30 -1.76 -19.56
C GLY A 318 -22.25 -1.68 -18.03
N ARG A 319 -21.10 -1.25 -17.46
CA ARG A 319 -20.88 -1.15 -16.02
C ARG A 319 -20.77 0.31 -15.57
N SER A 320 -21.01 0.53 -14.29
CA SER A 320 -20.71 1.80 -13.62
C SER A 320 -19.53 1.60 -12.64
N THR A 321 -18.88 2.68 -12.26
CA THR A 321 -17.79 2.65 -11.28
C THR A 321 -18.23 2.18 -9.89
N SER A 322 -19.51 2.20 -9.58
CA SER A 322 -20.09 1.72 -8.33
C SER A 322 -20.31 0.20 -8.31
N LEU A 323 -20.22 -0.47 -9.47
CA LEU A 323 -20.39 -1.92 -9.58
C LEU A 323 -19.00 -2.58 -9.67
N PRO A 324 -18.78 -3.72 -9.02
CA PRO A 324 -17.53 -4.45 -9.15
C PRO A 324 -17.36 -4.90 -10.60
N ILE A 325 -16.21 -4.54 -11.19
CA ILE A 325 -15.77 -5.05 -12.47
C ILE A 325 -15.29 -6.48 -12.20
N GLY A 326 -15.80 -7.45 -12.93
CA GLY A 326 -15.46 -8.85 -12.72
C GLY A 326 -14.70 -9.45 -13.89
N MET A 327 -14.29 -10.69 -13.71
CA MET A 327 -13.58 -11.50 -14.71
C MET A 327 -14.36 -11.72 -16.01
N SER A 328 -15.68 -11.63 -15.98
CA SER A 328 -16.54 -11.71 -17.15
C SER A 328 -16.53 -10.45 -18.01
N ASP A 329 -15.91 -9.39 -17.55
CA ASP A 329 -15.87 -8.11 -18.22
C ASP A 329 -14.64 -8.03 -19.13
N ALA A 330 -14.66 -8.74 -20.24
CA ALA A 330 -13.85 -8.59 -21.47
C ALA A 330 -12.38 -8.14 -21.32
N LEU A 331 -11.56 -8.84 -20.54
CA LEU A 331 -10.13 -8.72 -20.59
C LEU A 331 -9.57 -9.75 -21.60
N GLY A 332 -8.98 -9.28 -22.68
CA GLY A 332 -8.30 -10.10 -23.68
C GLY A 332 -6.83 -9.79 -23.78
N ILE A 333 -6.04 -10.74 -24.25
CA ILE A 333 -4.60 -10.57 -24.45
C ILE A 333 -4.17 -11.20 -25.79
N ALA A 334 -3.31 -10.53 -26.52
CA ALA A 334 -2.82 -10.99 -27.83
C ALA A 334 -1.71 -12.03 -27.75
N ASP A 335 -1.20 -12.36 -26.57
CA ASP A 335 -0.25 -13.44 -26.34
C ASP A 335 -0.99 -14.70 -25.91
N LYS A 336 -0.94 -15.73 -26.76
CA LYS A 336 -1.64 -17.00 -26.52
C LYS A 336 -1.18 -17.72 -25.26
N SER A 337 0.12 -17.77 -25.02
CA SER A 337 0.69 -18.44 -23.84
C SER A 337 0.30 -17.73 -22.55
N ALA A 338 0.32 -16.38 -22.56
CA ALA A 338 -0.14 -15.59 -21.44
C ALA A 338 -1.66 -15.74 -21.23
N ALA A 339 -2.46 -15.77 -22.31
CA ALA A 339 -3.91 -15.97 -22.22
C ALA A 339 -4.25 -17.32 -21.57
N GLU A 340 -3.60 -18.39 -21.99
CA GLU A 340 -3.76 -19.73 -21.41
C GLU A 340 -3.38 -19.77 -19.93
N ARG A 341 -2.22 -19.21 -19.57
CA ARG A 341 -1.73 -19.16 -18.19
C ARG A 341 -2.63 -18.33 -17.27
N LEU A 342 -3.09 -17.18 -17.74
CA LEU A 342 -3.94 -16.29 -16.96
C LEU A 342 -5.42 -16.67 -17.02
N GLN A 343 -5.79 -17.67 -17.84
CA GLN A 343 -7.16 -18.08 -18.09
C GLN A 343 -8.08 -16.90 -18.46
N ILE A 344 -7.63 -16.10 -19.40
CA ILE A 344 -8.37 -14.97 -19.99
C ILE A 344 -8.49 -15.17 -21.50
N GLN A 345 -9.33 -14.37 -22.13
CA GLN A 345 -9.59 -14.51 -23.55
C GLN A 345 -8.33 -14.19 -24.38
N TYR A 346 -7.96 -15.08 -25.30
CA TYR A 346 -7.02 -14.78 -26.36
C TYR A 346 -7.73 -13.97 -27.45
N VAL A 347 -7.14 -12.86 -27.83
CA VAL A 347 -7.61 -11.99 -28.92
C VAL A 347 -6.51 -11.84 -29.95
N VAL A 348 -6.87 -11.97 -31.22
CA VAL A 348 -5.93 -11.87 -32.36
C VAL A 348 -5.98 -10.43 -32.90
#